data_8e6b4aded9550330188023e68812795c
#
_entry.id   8e6b4aded9550330188023e68812795c
#
_cell.length_a   1.000
_cell.length_b   1.000
_cell.length_c   1.000
_cell.angle_alpha   90.00
_cell.angle_beta   90.00
_cell.angle_gamma   90.00
#
_symmetry.space_group_name_H-M   'P 1'
#
loop_
_entity.id
_entity.type
_entity.pdbx_description
1 polymer ?
#
loop_
_entity_poly.entity_id
_entity_poly.type
_entity_poly.pdbx_seq_one_letter_code
_entity_poly.pdbx_strand_id
1 'polypeptide(L)'
;PCVERNGMIFGYLGPGDPPPLPAIDSLVAPDSHVFAFKGFLECNYLQAVEVGIDPAHASFLHRYLQDEDTDDAYGRQFRGGTGDEDVPVTWIMRNFPAPTIDVQRTDFGLQIEARRHLSESRDHVRVTNLIFPNAIVIPMSKSMAITQWHVPVDDHNCYWYAHFTSYDAPVDTPRMREQRMELYRLPDYKPRVGRFNQWGYDPSEQEDETYTGMGMDINVHDQWAVESPGAI
;
A
#
# COMPACT_ATOMS: atom_id res chain seq x y z
N PRO A 1 -6.48 26.54 10.49
CA PRO A 1 -7.17 26.40 9.21
C PRO A 1 -7.16 24.95 8.74
N CYS A 2 -8.17 24.58 7.94
CA CYS A 2 -8.30 23.26 7.34
C CYS A 2 -8.50 23.39 5.84
N VAL A 3 -8.05 22.38 5.10
CA VAL A 3 -8.28 22.26 3.67
C VAL A 3 -8.69 20.82 3.33
N GLU A 4 -9.69 20.68 2.50
CA GLU A 4 -10.03 19.39 1.90
C GLU A 4 -9.21 19.19 0.63
N ARG A 5 -8.69 17.96 0.43
CA ARG A 5 -8.01 17.59 -0.80
C ARG A 5 -8.23 16.10 -1.06
N ASN A 6 -8.87 15.80 -2.17
CA ASN A 6 -9.09 14.45 -2.68
C ASN A 6 -9.70 13.49 -1.62
N GLY A 7 -10.74 13.97 -0.90
CA GLY A 7 -11.46 13.19 0.10
C GLY A 7 -10.82 13.12 1.50
N MET A 8 -9.70 13.83 1.72
CA MET A 8 -9.08 13.97 3.04
C MET A 8 -9.08 15.42 3.52
N ILE A 9 -9.21 15.60 4.85
CA ILE A 9 -9.14 16.92 5.49
C ILE A 9 -7.78 17.06 6.16
N PHE A 10 -7.03 18.08 5.77
CA PHE A 10 -5.74 18.44 6.34
C PHE A 10 -5.91 19.67 7.24
N GLY A 11 -5.52 19.52 8.51
CA GLY A 11 -5.58 20.58 9.50
C GLY A 11 -4.18 21.07 9.88
N TYR A 12 -3.99 22.39 9.94
CA TYR A 12 -2.76 22.99 10.46
C TYR A 12 -2.97 23.50 11.87
N LEU A 13 -2.18 23.00 12.81
CA LEU A 13 -2.25 23.33 14.25
C LEU A 13 -1.00 24.10 14.74
N GLY A 14 -0.08 24.43 13.83
CA GLY A 14 1.12 25.20 14.16
C GLY A 14 0.86 26.71 14.33
N PRO A 15 1.85 27.48 14.76
CA PRO A 15 1.78 28.93 14.87
C PRO A 15 1.86 29.59 13.48
N GLY A 16 1.22 30.76 13.34
CA GLY A 16 1.26 31.57 12.11
C GLY A 16 0.41 31.01 10.97
N ASP A 17 0.71 31.44 9.76
CA ASP A 17 0.01 30.99 8.56
C ASP A 17 0.41 29.57 8.18
N PRO A 18 -0.53 28.75 7.67
CA PRO A 18 -0.22 27.39 7.26
C PRO A 18 0.71 27.40 6.04
N PRO A 19 1.71 26.52 5.99
CA PRO A 19 2.45 26.30 4.77
C PRO A 19 1.54 25.69 3.70
N PRO A 20 1.87 25.86 2.40
CA PRO A 20 1.13 25.16 1.35
C PRO A 20 1.24 23.63 1.54
N LEU A 21 0.19 22.91 1.10
CA LEU A 21 0.29 21.46 1.04
C LEU A 21 1.43 21.06 0.09
N PRO A 22 2.16 20.00 0.42
CA PRO A 22 3.24 19.52 -0.44
C PRO A 22 2.70 19.04 -1.79
N ALA A 23 3.50 19.21 -2.85
CA ALA A 23 3.14 18.75 -4.19
C ALA A 23 3.40 17.23 -4.34
N ILE A 24 2.69 16.42 -3.55
CA ILE A 24 2.65 14.96 -3.69
C ILE A 24 1.64 14.61 -4.77
N ASP A 25 1.91 13.63 -5.61
CA ASP A 25 1.06 13.24 -6.75
C ASP A 25 -0.42 13.12 -6.37
N SER A 26 -0.72 12.45 -5.28
CA SER A 26 -2.08 12.26 -4.78
C SER A 26 -2.77 13.56 -4.34
N LEU A 27 -2.03 14.62 -4.03
CA LEU A 27 -2.57 15.92 -3.61
C LEU A 27 -2.70 16.92 -4.76
N VAL A 28 -2.06 16.65 -5.89
CA VAL A 28 -2.13 17.49 -7.09
C VAL A 28 -2.93 16.86 -8.23
N ALA A 29 -3.20 15.55 -8.15
CA ALA A 29 -4.05 14.85 -9.11
C ALA A 29 -5.50 15.36 -9.07
N PRO A 30 -6.25 15.24 -10.19
CA PRO A 30 -7.68 15.53 -10.20
C PRO A 30 -8.46 14.61 -9.24
N ASP A 31 -9.51 15.12 -8.61
CA ASP A 31 -10.39 14.36 -7.70
C ASP A 31 -10.87 13.03 -8.28
N SER A 32 -11.21 13.01 -9.57
CA SER A 32 -11.67 11.79 -10.25
C SER A 32 -10.62 10.69 -10.35
N HIS A 33 -9.35 11.01 -10.12
CA HIS A 33 -8.22 10.08 -10.23
C HIS A 33 -7.71 9.59 -8.87
N VAL A 34 -8.38 10.00 -7.78
CA VAL A 34 -7.96 9.63 -6.42
C VAL A 34 -9.12 9.02 -5.64
N PHE A 35 -8.86 7.89 -5.00
CA PHE A 35 -9.76 7.29 -4.02
C PHE A 35 -9.12 7.35 -2.64
N ALA A 36 -9.81 8.01 -1.69
CA ALA A 36 -9.39 8.10 -0.30
C ALA A 36 -10.03 7.01 0.56
N PHE A 37 -9.23 6.38 1.40
CA PHE A 37 -9.68 5.42 2.40
C PHE A 37 -8.80 5.46 3.64
N LYS A 38 -9.26 4.84 4.73
CA LYS A 38 -8.44 4.58 5.91
C LYS A 38 -8.75 3.20 6.50
N GLY A 39 -7.79 2.66 7.24
CA GLY A 39 -7.95 1.43 8.00
C GLY A 39 -7.28 1.53 9.36
N PHE A 40 -7.79 0.82 10.34
CA PHE A 40 -7.21 0.73 11.67
C PHE A 40 -6.24 -0.45 11.74
N LEU A 41 -5.10 -0.25 12.40
CA LEU A 41 -4.09 -1.28 12.65
C LEU A 41 -3.76 -1.34 14.14
N GLU A 42 -3.69 -2.56 14.69
CA GLU A 42 -3.32 -2.83 16.08
C GLU A 42 -1.79 -3.01 16.20
N CYS A 43 -1.05 -1.97 15.82
CA CYS A 43 0.40 -1.92 15.90
C CYS A 43 0.90 -0.48 16.08
N ASN A 44 2.15 -0.34 16.52
CA ASN A 44 2.81 0.97 16.47
C ASN A 44 2.94 1.45 15.02
N TYR A 45 2.74 2.75 14.80
CA TYR A 45 2.83 3.33 13.44
C TYR A 45 4.19 3.08 12.77
N LEU A 46 5.25 2.97 13.56
CA LEU A 46 6.61 2.72 13.03
C LEU A 46 6.72 1.31 12.44
N GLN A 47 6.11 0.29 13.05
CA GLN A 47 6.03 -1.06 12.47
C GLN A 47 5.34 -1.03 11.09
N ALA A 48 4.25 -0.26 10.98
CA ALA A 48 3.56 -0.10 9.69
C ALA A 48 4.40 0.65 8.65
N VAL A 49 5.15 1.67 9.07
CA VAL A 49 6.12 2.38 8.20
C VAL A 49 7.22 1.44 7.73
N GLU A 50 7.80 0.64 8.62
CA GLU A 50 8.88 -0.31 8.30
C GLU A 50 8.46 -1.32 7.23
N VAL A 51 7.28 -1.92 7.36
CA VAL A 51 6.75 -2.83 6.33
C VAL A 51 6.47 -2.08 5.03
N GLY A 52 5.85 -0.91 5.10
CA GLY A 52 5.49 -0.13 3.90
C GLY A 52 6.69 0.32 3.06
N ILE A 53 7.85 0.55 3.67
CA ILE A 53 9.06 0.95 2.95
C ILE A 53 9.93 -0.21 2.47
N ASP A 54 9.73 -1.43 2.98
CA ASP A 54 10.50 -2.60 2.55
C ASP A 54 10.05 -3.07 1.15
N PRO A 55 10.88 -2.98 0.10
CA PRO A 55 10.51 -3.44 -1.22
C PRO A 55 10.64 -4.97 -1.40
N ALA A 56 11.21 -5.67 -0.44
CA ALA A 56 11.42 -7.12 -0.51
C ALA A 56 10.23 -7.91 0.06
N HIS A 57 9.55 -7.39 1.10
CA HIS A 57 8.44 -8.08 1.74
C HIS A 57 7.36 -8.52 0.75
N ALA A 58 7.04 -7.68 -0.24
CA ALA A 58 6.01 -7.95 -1.22
C ALA A 58 6.27 -9.22 -2.08
N SER A 59 7.53 -9.62 -2.23
CA SER A 59 7.91 -10.84 -2.96
C SER A 59 7.51 -12.12 -2.21
N PHE A 60 7.28 -12.03 -0.91
CA PHE A 60 6.88 -13.14 -0.04
C PHE A 60 5.46 -12.94 0.47
N LEU A 61 5.22 -11.83 1.13
CA LEU A 61 3.96 -11.54 1.79
C LEU A 61 2.77 -11.45 0.82
N HIS A 62 2.99 -10.83 -0.35
CA HIS A 62 1.97 -10.67 -1.39
C HIS A 62 2.15 -11.66 -2.54
N ARG A 63 2.72 -12.82 -2.24
CA ARG A 63 3.00 -13.83 -3.25
C ARG A 63 1.77 -14.66 -3.55
N TYR A 64 1.31 -14.58 -4.80
CA TYR A 64 0.31 -15.48 -5.37
C TYR A 64 1.01 -16.66 -6.01
N LEU A 65 0.48 -17.86 -5.81
CA LEU A 65 1.08 -19.09 -6.33
C LEU A 65 0.73 -19.32 -7.79
N GLN A 66 -0.37 -18.74 -8.25
CA GLN A 66 -0.84 -18.82 -9.63
C GLN A 66 -0.93 -17.42 -10.25
N ASP A 67 -0.87 -17.35 -11.58
CA ASP A 67 -0.97 -16.10 -12.35
C ASP A 67 -2.40 -15.83 -12.86
N GLU A 68 -3.38 -16.59 -12.36
CA GLU A 68 -4.76 -16.42 -12.78
C GLU A 68 -5.27 -15.02 -12.49
N ASP A 69 -5.73 -14.39 -13.55
CA ASP A 69 -6.35 -13.08 -13.53
C ASP A 69 -7.79 -13.25 -13.01
N THR A 70 -7.97 -13.15 -11.72
CA THR A 70 -9.31 -13.14 -11.14
C THR A 70 -9.93 -11.78 -11.44
N ASP A 71 -10.79 -11.72 -12.43
CA ASP A 71 -11.42 -10.50 -12.95
C ASP A 71 -12.07 -9.62 -11.87
N ASP A 72 -12.43 -10.20 -10.74
CA ASP A 72 -13.12 -9.54 -9.63
C ASP A 72 -12.26 -9.30 -8.39
N ALA A 73 -10.99 -9.75 -8.35
CA ALA A 73 -10.16 -9.58 -7.16
C ALA A 73 -9.79 -8.11 -6.95
N TYR A 74 -9.96 -7.64 -5.71
CA TYR A 74 -9.43 -6.36 -5.27
C TYR A 74 -7.93 -6.29 -5.58
N GLY A 75 -7.54 -5.19 -6.18
CA GLY A 75 -6.15 -4.95 -6.53
C GLY A 75 -5.75 -5.44 -7.93
N ARG A 76 -6.68 -5.92 -8.77
CA ARG A 76 -6.38 -6.18 -10.18
C ARG A 76 -5.73 -4.96 -10.85
N GLN A 77 -6.28 -3.79 -10.61
CA GLN A 77 -5.70 -2.52 -11.06
C GLN A 77 -4.28 -2.28 -10.53
N PHE A 78 -3.92 -2.87 -9.38
CA PHE A 78 -2.58 -2.79 -8.78
C PHE A 78 -1.65 -3.91 -9.27
N ARG A 79 -2.19 -4.92 -9.96
CA ARG A 79 -1.42 -6.03 -10.54
C ARG A 79 -1.16 -5.84 -12.03
N GLY A 80 -1.65 -4.74 -12.60
CA GLY A 80 -1.53 -4.42 -14.02
C GLY A 80 -0.11 -4.52 -14.54
N GLY A 81 0.01 -4.68 -15.84
CA GLY A 81 1.28 -4.84 -16.55
C GLY A 81 2.27 -3.73 -16.27
N THR A 82 3.54 -4.04 -16.32
CA THR A 82 4.64 -3.10 -16.05
C THR A 82 5.13 -2.37 -17.30
N GLY A 83 4.39 -2.43 -18.38
CA GLY A 83 4.74 -1.73 -19.61
C GLY A 83 4.45 -2.51 -20.88
N ASP A 84 5.30 -2.34 -21.90
CA ASP A 84 5.07 -2.78 -23.26
C ASP A 84 4.86 -4.30 -23.45
N GLU A 85 5.04 -5.11 -22.41
CA GLU A 85 4.96 -6.57 -22.49
C GLU A 85 3.97 -7.20 -21.50
N ASP A 86 3.11 -6.42 -20.85
CA ASP A 86 2.06 -6.89 -19.94
C ASP A 86 2.51 -7.95 -18.90
N VAL A 87 3.75 -7.81 -18.40
CA VAL A 87 4.25 -8.71 -17.37
C VAL A 87 3.69 -8.27 -16.01
N PRO A 88 2.88 -9.10 -15.34
CA PRO A 88 2.32 -8.75 -14.05
C PRO A 88 3.40 -8.49 -12.99
N VAL A 89 3.23 -7.46 -12.18
CA VAL A 89 4.15 -7.15 -11.07
C VAL A 89 4.26 -8.34 -10.12
N THR A 90 3.17 -9.05 -9.87
CA THR A 90 3.13 -10.25 -9.05
C THR A 90 4.01 -11.38 -9.60
N TRP A 91 4.02 -11.57 -10.93
CA TRP A 91 4.92 -12.54 -11.58
C TRP A 91 6.40 -12.14 -11.39
N ILE A 92 6.72 -10.86 -11.56
CA ILE A 92 8.09 -10.35 -11.36
C ILE A 92 8.53 -10.60 -9.91
N MET A 93 7.71 -10.26 -8.94
CA MET A 93 8.03 -10.42 -7.53
C MET A 93 8.21 -11.89 -7.15
N ARG A 94 7.40 -12.79 -7.71
CA ARG A 94 7.51 -14.23 -7.47
C ARG A 94 8.78 -14.84 -8.06
N ASN A 95 9.13 -14.45 -9.29
CA ASN A 95 10.26 -15.04 -10.01
C ASN A 95 11.60 -14.37 -9.68
N PHE A 96 11.59 -13.13 -9.24
CA PHE A 96 12.76 -12.34 -8.83
C PHE A 96 12.59 -11.77 -7.42
N PRO A 97 12.55 -12.65 -6.38
CA PRO A 97 12.12 -12.25 -5.05
C PRO A 97 13.12 -11.35 -4.31
N ALA A 98 14.39 -11.36 -4.69
CA ALA A 98 15.45 -10.62 -4.02
C ALA A 98 15.92 -9.43 -4.88
N PRO A 99 15.37 -8.22 -4.68
CA PRO A 99 15.87 -7.03 -5.37
C PRO A 99 17.21 -6.58 -4.81
N THR A 100 18.02 -5.93 -5.64
CA THR A 100 19.08 -5.04 -5.15
C THR A 100 18.43 -3.76 -4.66
N ILE A 101 18.76 -3.32 -3.44
CA ILE A 101 18.15 -2.15 -2.81
C ILE A 101 19.21 -1.06 -2.66
N ASP A 102 18.90 0.14 -3.14
CA ASP A 102 19.65 1.36 -2.88
C ASP A 102 18.79 2.36 -2.11
N VAL A 103 19.39 3.09 -1.17
CA VAL A 103 18.67 4.05 -0.33
C VAL A 103 19.38 5.41 -0.40
N GLN A 104 18.64 6.42 -0.81
CA GLN A 104 19.12 7.79 -0.92
C GLN A 104 18.39 8.71 0.05
N ARG A 105 19.12 9.61 0.69
CA ARG A 105 18.53 10.71 1.47
C ARG A 105 18.08 11.82 0.53
N THR A 106 16.90 12.36 0.84
CA THR A 106 16.30 13.48 0.12
C THR A 106 15.91 14.59 1.11
N ASP A 107 15.51 15.74 0.62
CA ASP A 107 15.05 16.85 1.46
C ASP A 107 13.71 16.53 2.16
N PHE A 108 12.96 15.54 1.68
CA PHE A 108 11.69 15.12 2.27
C PHE A 108 11.80 13.82 3.10
N GLY A 109 12.92 13.10 3.04
CA GLY A 109 13.09 11.83 3.76
C GLY A 109 14.02 10.86 3.05
N LEU A 110 13.49 9.71 2.60
CA LEU A 110 14.27 8.67 1.92
C LEU A 110 13.61 8.27 0.59
N GLN A 111 14.45 8.00 -0.39
CA GLN A 111 14.06 7.31 -1.63
C GLN A 111 14.68 5.92 -1.63
N ILE A 112 13.86 4.89 -1.81
CA ILE A 112 14.27 3.49 -1.80
C ILE A 112 14.06 2.94 -3.21
N GLU A 113 15.16 2.64 -3.91
CA GLU A 113 15.13 1.97 -5.20
C GLU A 113 15.31 0.47 -5.02
N ALA A 114 14.38 -0.31 -5.58
CA ALA A 114 14.46 -1.76 -5.65
C ALA A 114 14.58 -2.21 -7.10
N ARG A 115 15.71 -2.83 -7.44
CA ARG A 115 16.05 -3.27 -8.80
C ARG A 115 16.07 -4.79 -8.88
N ARG A 116 15.32 -5.33 -9.85
CA ARG A 116 15.30 -6.76 -10.19
C ARG A 116 15.77 -6.95 -11.61
N HIS A 117 16.83 -7.72 -11.80
CA HIS A 117 17.38 -8.04 -13.13
C HIS A 117 16.53 -9.14 -13.77
N LEU A 118 15.73 -8.78 -14.76
CA LEU A 118 14.86 -9.73 -15.47
C LEU A 118 15.61 -10.48 -16.59
N SER A 119 16.58 -9.81 -17.22
CA SER A 119 17.47 -10.38 -18.24
C SER A 119 18.75 -9.53 -18.34
N GLU A 120 19.67 -9.93 -19.23
CA GLU A 120 20.92 -9.17 -19.48
C GLU A 120 20.68 -7.71 -19.91
N SER A 121 19.53 -7.40 -20.49
CA SER A 121 19.21 -6.06 -21.02
C SER A 121 18.01 -5.39 -20.35
N ARG A 122 17.46 -5.99 -19.27
CA ARG A 122 16.18 -5.54 -18.75
C ARG A 122 16.10 -5.63 -17.23
N ASP A 123 15.83 -4.50 -16.63
CA ASP A 123 15.60 -4.35 -15.19
C ASP A 123 14.16 -3.92 -14.90
N HIS A 124 13.58 -4.45 -13.85
CA HIS A 124 12.40 -3.88 -13.21
C HIS A 124 12.85 -3.04 -12.02
N VAL A 125 12.51 -1.75 -12.04
CA VAL A 125 12.87 -0.81 -10.99
C VAL A 125 11.60 -0.27 -10.35
N ARG A 126 11.53 -0.34 -9.01
CA ARG A 126 10.49 0.32 -8.21
C ARG A 126 11.15 1.32 -7.28
N VAL A 127 10.56 2.51 -7.20
CA VAL A 127 11.02 3.57 -6.32
C VAL A 127 9.94 3.89 -5.31
N THR A 128 10.19 3.58 -4.04
CA THR A 128 9.32 3.93 -2.92
C THR A 128 9.90 5.16 -2.23
N ASN A 129 9.06 6.14 -1.90
CA ASN A 129 9.49 7.33 -1.18
C ASN A 129 8.91 7.33 0.23
N LEU A 130 9.79 7.44 1.24
CA LEU A 130 9.39 7.77 2.60
C LEU A 130 9.44 9.29 2.75
N ILE A 131 8.30 9.89 3.06
CA ILE A 131 8.18 11.32 3.37
C ILE A 131 8.01 11.44 4.88
N PHE A 132 9.01 12.02 5.53
CA PHE A 132 9.00 12.17 6.97
C PHE A 132 7.79 12.99 7.46
N PRO A 133 7.22 12.61 8.63
CA PRO A 133 7.65 11.53 9.52
C PRO A 133 7.01 10.17 9.22
N ASN A 134 5.92 10.08 8.47
CA ASN A 134 5.08 8.89 8.46
C ASN A 134 4.31 8.66 7.15
N ALA A 135 4.67 9.35 6.08
CA ALA A 135 4.04 9.16 4.78
C ALA A 135 4.92 8.31 3.86
N ILE A 136 4.31 7.47 3.05
CA ILE A 136 4.99 6.61 2.08
C ILE A 136 4.27 6.72 0.74
N VAL A 137 5.03 6.86 -0.35
CA VAL A 137 4.51 6.78 -1.72
C VAL A 137 5.03 5.50 -2.35
N ILE A 138 4.12 4.59 -2.68
CA ILE A 138 4.42 3.24 -3.17
C ILE A 138 3.89 3.11 -4.61
N PRO A 139 4.75 2.84 -5.60
CA PRO A 139 4.29 2.53 -6.95
C PRO A 139 3.66 1.14 -6.99
N MET A 140 2.41 1.06 -7.42
CA MET A 140 1.67 -0.21 -7.55
C MET A 140 1.80 -0.79 -8.96
N SER A 141 1.75 0.09 -9.94
CA SER A 141 1.95 -0.21 -11.36
C SER A 141 2.48 1.02 -12.08
N LYS A 142 2.59 1.00 -13.40
CA LYS A 142 2.89 2.21 -14.19
C LYS A 142 1.79 3.27 -14.10
N SER A 143 0.55 2.84 -13.91
CA SER A 143 -0.63 3.70 -13.93
C SER A 143 -1.14 4.07 -12.53
N MET A 144 -0.62 3.44 -11.47
CA MET A 144 -1.15 3.65 -10.12
C MET A 144 -0.08 3.70 -9.04
N ALA A 145 -0.31 4.59 -8.06
CA ALA A 145 0.44 4.65 -6.82
C ALA A 145 -0.50 4.70 -5.61
N ILE A 146 0.01 4.27 -4.46
CA ILE A 146 -0.62 4.53 -3.16
C ILE A 146 0.25 5.52 -2.39
N THR A 147 -0.35 6.60 -1.91
CA THR A 147 0.24 7.44 -0.87
C THR A 147 -0.42 7.08 0.44
N GLN A 148 0.37 6.68 1.43
CA GLN A 148 -0.10 6.26 2.75
C GLN A 148 0.47 7.14 3.84
N TRP A 149 -0.35 7.46 4.85
CA TRP A 149 0.07 8.11 6.08
C TRP A 149 -0.25 7.18 7.25
N HIS A 150 0.76 6.77 8.00
CA HIS A 150 0.59 5.97 9.21
C HIS A 150 0.50 6.90 10.42
N VAL A 151 -0.71 7.18 10.85
CA VAL A 151 -1.00 8.20 11.88
C VAL A 151 -1.18 7.51 13.22
N PRO A 152 -0.29 7.76 14.20
CA PRO A 152 -0.41 7.14 15.52
C PRO A 152 -1.67 7.58 16.26
N VAL A 153 -2.34 6.64 16.92
CA VAL A 153 -3.39 6.88 17.90
C VAL A 153 -2.78 6.84 19.31
N ASP A 154 -1.95 5.84 19.54
CA ASP A 154 -1.14 5.60 20.74
C ASP A 154 0.08 4.73 20.37
N ASP A 155 0.80 4.21 21.36
CA ASP A 155 1.99 3.37 21.15
C ASP A 155 1.68 2.00 20.52
N HIS A 156 0.42 1.58 20.52
CA HIS A 156 -0.02 0.24 20.10
C HIS A 156 -0.99 0.25 18.92
N ASN A 157 -1.46 1.43 18.52
CA ASN A 157 -2.49 1.56 17.51
C ASN A 157 -2.19 2.72 16.56
N CYS A 158 -2.48 2.52 15.29
CA CYS A 158 -2.42 3.58 14.30
C CYS A 158 -3.56 3.46 13.28
N TYR A 159 -3.83 4.55 12.58
CA TYR A 159 -4.58 4.52 11.34
C TYR A 159 -3.64 4.67 10.16
N TRP A 160 -3.82 3.85 9.13
CA TRP A 160 -3.31 4.19 7.82
C TRP A 160 -4.40 4.94 7.03
N TYR A 161 -4.03 6.10 6.53
CA TYR A 161 -4.83 6.87 5.57
C TYR A 161 -4.20 6.67 4.21
N ALA A 162 -5.00 6.40 3.18
CA ALA A 162 -4.49 6.09 1.87
C ALA A 162 -5.18 6.90 0.78
N HIS A 163 -4.41 7.42 -0.15
CA HIS A 163 -4.83 7.86 -1.47
C HIS A 163 -4.37 6.84 -2.51
N PHE A 164 -5.32 6.22 -3.18
CA PHE A 164 -5.08 5.40 -4.36
C PHE A 164 -5.18 6.32 -5.57
N THR A 165 -4.07 6.56 -6.24
CA THR A 165 -3.97 7.55 -7.32
C THR A 165 -3.74 6.87 -8.66
N SER A 166 -4.61 7.14 -9.63
CA SER A 166 -4.45 6.71 -11.01
C SER A 166 -3.85 7.83 -11.86
N TYR A 167 -2.85 7.51 -12.67
CA TYR A 167 -2.22 8.46 -13.60
C TYR A 167 -2.89 8.49 -14.99
N ASP A 168 -3.63 7.42 -15.35
CA ASP A 168 -4.16 7.26 -16.71
C ASP A 168 -5.65 7.62 -16.81
N ALA A 169 -6.49 7.06 -15.94
CA ALA A 169 -7.93 7.17 -16.03
C ALA A 169 -8.57 7.43 -14.66
N PRO A 170 -9.77 8.00 -14.62
CA PRO A 170 -10.54 8.13 -13.39
C PRO A 170 -10.73 6.78 -12.68
N VAL A 171 -10.67 6.79 -11.35
CA VAL A 171 -10.91 5.62 -10.51
C VAL A 171 -12.40 5.34 -10.34
N ASP A 172 -12.79 4.07 -10.32
CA ASP A 172 -14.14 3.67 -9.95
C ASP A 172 -14.31 3.72 -8.43
N THR A 173 -14.55 4.92 -7.91
CA THR A 173 -14.71 5.19 -6.48
C THR A 173 -15.80 4.34 -5.82
N PRO A 174 -17.01 4.17 -6.38
CA PRO A 174 -18.03 3.29 -5.80
C PRO A 174 -17.53 1.85 -5.62
N ARG A 175 -16.96 1.26 -6.67
CA ARG A 175 -16.44 -0.11 -6.64
C ARG A 175 -15.29 -0.27 -5.65
N MET A 176 -14.33 0.67 -5.66
CA MET A 176 -13.22 0.63 -4.69
C MET A 176 -13.70 0.72 -3.25
N ARG A 177 -14.72 1.56 -2.99
CA ARG A 177 -15.33 1.68 -1.66
C ARG A 177 -16.02 0.38 -1.25
N GLU A 178 -16.79 -0.23 -2.12
CA GLU A 178 -17.46 -1.51 -1.86
C GLU A 178 -16.46 -2.59 -1.46
N GLN A 179 -15.40 -2.77 -2.25
CA GLN A 179 -14.31 -3.71 -1.97
C GLN A 179 -13.63 -3.43 -0.62
N ARG A 180 -13.39 -2.15 -0.27
CA ARG A 180 -12.83 -1.81 1.04
C ARG A 180 -13.79 -2.13 2.18
N MET A 181 -15.09 -1.95 2.00
CA MET A 181 -16.10 -2.24 3.01
C MET A 181 -16.30 -3.74 3.26
N GLU A 182 -15.88 -4.61 2.35
CA GLU A 182 -15.79 -6.05 2.60
C GLU A 182 -14.79 -6.38 3.70
N LEU A 183 -13.72 -5.60 3.82
CA LEU A 183 -12.65 -5.83 4.80
C LEU A 183 -12.77 -5.00 6.07
N TYR A 184 -13.51 -3.89 6.05
CA TYR A 184 -13.56 -2.96 7.17
C TYR A 184 -14.99 -2.72 7.66
N ARG A 185 -15.11 -2.27 8.92
CA ARG A 185 -16.38 -1.93 9.57
C ARG A 185 -16.42 -0.44 9.89
N LEU A 186 -17.54 0.21 9.62
CA LEU A 186 -17.81 1.57 10.06
C LEU A 186 -18.37 1.56 11.49
N PRO A 187 -18.21 2.66 12.24
CA PRO A 187 -17.65 3.97 11.84
C PRO A 187 -16.13 4.09 12.02
N ASP A 188 -15.50 3.17 12.72
CA ASP A 188 -14.11 3.27 13.18
C ASP A 188 -13.09 2.65 12.21
N TYR A 189 -13.56 2.10 11.09
CA TYR A 189 -12.73 1.45 10.05
C TYR A 189 -11.86 0.31 10.59
N LYS A 190 -12.35 -0.41 11.59
CA LYS A 190 -11.69 -1.61 12.09
C LYS A 190 -11.81 -2.76 11.09
N PRO A 191 -10.74 -3.55 10.92
CA PRO A 191 -10.77 -4.69 10.02
C PRO A 191 -11.74 -5.78 10.52
N ARG A 192 -12.24 -6.58 9.58
CA ARG A 192 -13.09 -7.74 9.85
C ARG A 192 -12.30 -8.98 10.21
N VAL A 193 -11.03 -9.00 9.87
CA VAL A 193 -10.07 -10.04 10.23
C VAL A 193 -9.00 -9.45 11.15
N GLY A 194 -8.37 -10.28 11.97
CA GLY A 194 -7.35 -9.82 12.90
C GLY A 194 -6.89 -10.96 13.79
N ARG A 195 -6.20 -10.66 14.86
CA ARG A 195 -5.68 -11.65 15.82
C ARG A 195 -6.76 -12.60 16.34
N PHE A 196 -8.00 -12.12 16.52
CA PHE A 196 -9.13 -12.89 17.05
C PHE A 196 -9.60 -14.05 16.14
N ASN A 197 -9.30 -14.00 14.84
CA ASN A 197 -9.62 -15.06 13.89
C ASN A 197 -8.40 -15.42 13.02
N GLN A 198 -7.20 -15.23 13.55
CA GLN A 198 -5.93 -15.52 12.86
C GLN A 198 -5.81 -14.85 11.48
N TRP A 199 -6.34 -13.64 11.33
CA TRP A 199 -6.39 -12.84 10.09
C TRP A 199 -7.05 -13.59 8.92
N GLY A 200 -7.95 -14.52 9.22
CA GLY A 200 -8.66 -15.30 8.21
C GLY A 200 -7.82 -16.40 7.59
N TYR A 201 -6.74 -16.84 8.24
CA TYR A 201 -5.83 -17.88 7.73
C TYR A 201 -6.56 -19.17 7.37
N ASP A 202 -6.34 -19.65 6.15
CA ASP A 202 -6.81 -20.93 5.62
C ASP A 202 -5.62 -21.75 5.09
N PRO A 203 -5.33 -22.92 5.70
CA PRO A 203 -4.24 -23.78 5.24
C PRO A 203 -4.39 -24.26 3.80
N SER A 204 -5.61 -24.47 3.31
CA SER A 204 -5.83 -24.93 1.92
C SER A 204 -5.51 -23.84 0.90
N GLU A 205 -5.87 -22.61 1.20
CA GLU A 205 -5.49 -21.44 0.38
C GLU A 205 -3.96 -21.24 0.35
N GLN A 206 -3.28 -21.49 1.49
CA GLN A 206 -1.82 -21.40 1.55
C GLN A 206 -1.12 -22.45 0.66
N GLU A 207 -1.73 -23.59 0.42
CA GLU A 207 -1.17 -24.63 -0.47
C GLU A 207 -1.31 -24.24 -1.94
N ASP A 208 -2.42 -23.64 -2.34
CA ASP A 208 -2.81 -23.54 -3.75
C ASP A 208 -2.92 -22.10 -4.31
N GLU A 209 -3.15 -21.08 -3.47
CA GLU A 209 -3.53 -19.75 -3.95
C GLU A 209 -2.55 -18.65 -3.53
N THR A 210 -2.39 -18.42 -2.22
CA THR A 210 -1.50 -17.38 -1.70
C THR A 210 -0.46 -17.92 -0.74
N TYR A 211 0.71 -17.31 -0.71
CA TYR A 211 1.79 -17.73 0.20
C TYR A 211 1.42 -17.61 1.68
N THR A 212 0.53 -16.67 2.01
CA THR A 212 0.09 -16.43 3.39
C THR A 212 -1.12 -17.25 3.80
N GLY A 213 -1.98 -17.68 2.86
CA GLY A 213 -3.28 -18.28 3.18
C GLY A 213 -4.25 -17.33 3.86
N MET A 214 -4.14 -16.02 3.61
CA MET A 214 -4.94 -14.98 4.29
C MET A 214 -5.77 -14.15 3.30
N GLY A 215 -6.30 -14.80 2.27
CA GLY A 215 -7.10 -14.15 1.23
C GLY A 215 -6.27 -13.43 0.18
N MET A 216 -6.95 -12.84 -0.77
CA MET A 216 -6.35 -12.20 -1.94
C MET A 216 -6.01 -10.73 -1.71
N ASP A 217 -6.37 -10.15 -0.57
CA ASP A 217 -6.14 -8.74 -0.31
C ASP A 217 -4.79 -8.49 0.38
N ILE A 218 -3.92 -7.77 -0.30
CA ILE A 218 -2.56 -7.47 0.18
C ILE A 218 -2.56 -6.70 1.50
N ASN A 219 -3.59 -5.91 1.80
CA ASN A 219 -3.65 -5.17 3.06
C ASN A 219 -3.90 -6.08 4.27
N VAL A 220 -4.54 -7.25 4.09
CA VAL A 220 -4.66 -8.26 5.15
C VAL A 220 -3.30 -8.89 5.43
N HIS A 221 -2.51 -9.14 4.40
CA HIS A 221 -1.14 -9.64 4.54
C HIS A 221 -0.26 -8.67 5.34
N ASP A 222 -0.31 -7.38 4.98
CA ASP A 222 0.41 -6.33 5.70
C ASP A 222 -0.08 -6.20 7.14
N GLN A 223 -1.40 -6.22 7.36
CA GLN A 223 -1.99 -6.18 8.69
C GLN A 223 -1.44 -7.30 9.57
N TRP A 224 -1.42 -8.54 9.07
CA TRP A 224 -0.83 -9.66 9.80
C TRP A 224 0.65 -9.43 10.14
N ALA A 225 1.43 -8.97 9.16
CA ALA A 225 2.87 -8.76 9.32
C ALA A 225 3.20 -7.70 10.36
N VAL A 226 2.40 -6.63 10.49
CA VAL A 226 2.64 -5.55 11.45
C VAL A 226 2.02 -5.81 12.83
N GLU A 227 0.94 -6.58 12.91
CA GLU A 227 0.25 -6.87 14.16
C GLU A 227 0.79 -8.12 14.88
N SER A 228 1.24 -9.15 14.13
CA SER A 228 1.66 -10.43 14.70
C SER A 228 2.93 -10.38 15.55
N PRO A 229 3.94 -9.52 15.30
CA PRO A 229 5.13 -9.45 16.14
C PRO A 229 4.87 -8.95 17.57
N GLY A 230 3.75 -8.29 17.81
CA GLY A 230 3.41 -7.69 19.09
C GLY A 230 3.92 -6.25 19.22
N ALA A 231 3.85 -5.72 20.45
CA ALA A 231 4.26 -4.35 20.74
C ALA A 231 5.78 -4.19 20.72
N ILE A 232 6.23 -3.01 20.32
CA ILE A 232 7.62 -2.54 20.42
C ILE A 232 7.78 -1.59 21.61
#